data_c3b5e48886474a75caef321a36311acd
#
_entry.id   c3b5e48886474a75caef321a36311acd
#
_cell.length_a   1.000
_cell.length_b   1.000
_cell.length_c   1.000
_cell.angle_alpha   90.00
_cell.angle_beta   90.00
_cell.angle_gamma   90.00
#
_symmetry.space_group_name_H-M   'P 1'
#
loop_
_entity.id
_entity.type
_entity.pdbx_description
1 polymer ?
#
loop_
_entity_poly.entity_id
_entity_poly.type
_entity_poly.pdbx_seq_one_letter_code
_entity_poly.pdbx_strand_id
1 'polypeptide(L)'
;RKLNLKKQLACIYTADFFSGLRITDAVWVALLAARGFSLLEIGLAKSIYYTVSLLAEIPSGMAADLFGRKRALVLGGVLVVAYNLLIAFAPNLFVICLAMALNALSNALFSGTSSALTYDSLKQAGREQDYIQVSANEYQITNVTNALGSLTSLLHKFLGFSGFYLLSAAFESISTLAITRLEEPIVTETQASRKQHPLRELPAQFAQLIQDSLRVLRSCPSVGRLILSSAVIS
;
A
#
# COMPACT_ATOMS: atom_id res chain seq x y z
N ARG A 1 5.93 24.92 -11.29
CA ARG A 1 6.65 25.01 -10.00
C ARG A 1 7.77 23.98 -10.01
N LYS A 2 9.02 24.39 -9.73
CA LYS A 2 10.15 23.44 -9.68
C LYS A 2 9.99 22.56 -8.43
N LEU A 3 9.88 21.25 -8.61
CA LEU A 3 9.84 20.26 -7.52
C LEU A 3 11.17 20.32 -6.75
N ASN A 4 11.13 20.40 -5.43
CA ASN A 4 12.33 20.26 -4.62
C ASN A 4 12.61 18.76 -4.40
N LEU A 5 13.41 18.17 -5.31
CA LEU A 5 13.68 16.72 -5.30
C LEU A 5 14.30 16.24 -3.99
N LYS A 6 15.21 17.00 -3.36
CA LYS A 6 15.83 16.61 -2.07
C LYS A 6 14.77 16.47 -0.98
N LYS A 7 13.85 17.44 -0.89
CA LYS A 7 12.74 17.39 0.07
C LYS A 7 11.79 16.23 -0.25
N GLN A 8 11.49 16.02 -1.53
CA GLN A 8 10.62 14.94 -1.99
C GLN A 8 11.18 13.57 -1.58
N LEU A 9 12.45 13.29 -1.91
CA LEU A 9 13.10 12.01 -1.55
C LEU A 9 13.23 11.85 -0.03
N ALA A 10 13.54 12.92 0.72
CA ALA A 10 13.58 12.85 2.18
C ALA A 10 12.22 12.44 2.77
N CYS A 11 11.11 12.99 2.24
CA CYS A 11 9.77 12.59 2.68
C CYS A 11 9.45 11.13 2.31
N ILE A 12 9.84 10.66 1.12
CA ILE A 12 9.66 9.28 0.68
C ILE A 12 10.43 8.34 1.60
N TYR A 13 11.74 8.55 1.79
CA TYR A 13 12.55 7.69 2.68
C TYR A 13 12.08 7.72 4.13
N THR A 14 11.57 8.85 4.61
CA THR A 14 10.97 8.93 5.96
C THR A 14 9.70 8.08 6.03
N ALA A 15 8.86 8.15 5.00
CA ALA A 15 7.65 7.33 4.94
C ALA A 15 8.00 5.84 4.89
N ASP A 16 8.95 5.43 4.04
CA ASP A 16 9.41 4.04 3.91
C ASP A 16 10.04 3.52 5.21
N PHE A 17 10.80 4.37 5.90
CA PHE A 17 11.41 4.01 7.18
C PHE A 17 10.34 3.66 8.22
N PHE A 18 9.35 4.51 8.43
CA PHE A 18 8.33 4.27 9.45
C PHE A 18 7.32 3.19 9.03
N SER A 19 6.91 3.13 7.77
CA SER A 19 6.02 2.06 7.28
C SER A 19 6.72 0.70 7.21
N GLY A 20 8.04 0.70 7.04
CA GLY A 20 8.86 -0.51 7.06
C GLY A 20 8.99 -1.14 8.46
N LEU A 21 8.71 -0.41 9.56
CA LEU A 21 8.72 -0.95 10.93
C LEU A 21 7.47 -1.81 11.21
N ARG A 22 7.31 -2.90 10.46
CA ARG A 22 6.15 -3.82 10.52
C ARG A 22 6.23 -4.76 11.71
N ILE A 23 6.10 -4.21 12.91
CA ILE A 23 6.27 -4.94 14.17
C ILE A 23 5.21 -6.03 14.40
N THR A 24 4.06 -5.95 13.74
CA THR A 24 2.94 -6.90 13.88
C THR A 24 2.98 -8.06 12.89
N ASP A 25 3.70 -7.95 11.77
CA ASP A 25 3.66 -8.94 10.68
C ASP A 25 4.20 -10.32 11.09
N ALA A 26 5.21 -10.36 11.97
CA ALA A 26 5.81 -11.61 12.43
C ALA A 26 4.94 -12.37 13.45
N VAL A 27 4.04 -11.68 14.13
CA VAL A 27 3.35 -12.23 15.32
C VAL A 27 1.81 -12.14 15.25
N TRP A 28 1.23 -11.61 14.19
CA TRP A 28 -0.20 -11.34 14.10
C TRP A 28 -1.08 -12.58 14.33
N VAL A 29 -0.68 -13.75 13.80
CA VAL A 29 -1.40 -15.02 14.01
C VAL A 29 -1.34 -15.43 15.48
N ALA A 30 -0.14 -15.37 16.08
CA ALA A 30 0.05 -15.72 17.47
C ALA A 30 -0.69 -14.77 18.40
N LEU A 31 -0.71 -13.46 18.09
CA LEU A 31 -1.44 -12.47 18.87
C LEU A 31 -2.97 -12.69 18.82
N LEU A 32 -3.53 -13.01 17.65
CA LEU A 32 -4.95 -13.33 17.53
C LEU A 32 -5.32 -14.66 18.19
N ALA A 33 -4.46 -15.67 18.04
CA ALA A 33 -4.64 -16.95 18.74
C ALA A 33 -4.59 -16.79 20.27
N ALA A 34 -3.69 -15.96 20.80
CA ALA A 34 -3.61 -15.62 22.22
C ALA A 34 -4.86 -14.89 22.73
N ARG A 35 -5.61 -14.22 21.85
CA ARG A 35 -6.92 -13.62 22.15
C ARG A 35 -8.08 -14.59 22.10
N GLY A 36 -7.83 -15.86 21.77
CA GLY A 36 -8.84 -16.90 21.71
C GLY A 36 -9.50 -17.11 20.35
N PHE A 37 -9.02 -16.45 19.29
CA PHE A 37 -9.49 -16.72 17.93
C PHE A 37 -8.91 -18.03 17.42
N SER A 38 -9.75 -18.88 16.84
CA SER A 38 -9.34 -20.14 16.22
C SER A 38 -8.54 -19.90 14.93
N LEU A 39 -7.71 -20.87 14.55
CA LEU A 39 -6.96 -20.81 13.29
C LEU A 39 -7.89 -20.70 12.07
N LEU A 40 -9.09 -21.25 12.15
CA LEU A 40 -10.11 -21.12 11.10
C LEU A 40 -10.56 -19.67 10.94
N GLU A 41 -10.88 -18.99 12.05
CA GLU A 41 -11.28 -17.59 12.04
C GLU A 41 -10.17 -16.67 11.52
N ILE A 42 -8.93 -16.93 11.93
CA ILE A 42 -7.74 -16.22 11.45
C ILE A 42 -7.56 -16.44 9.94
N GLY A 43 -7.74 -17.69 9.48
CA GLY A 43 -7.70 -18.06 8.06
C GLY A 43 -8.80 -17.38 7.24
N LEU A 44 -10.03 -17.29 7.77
CA LEU A 44 -11.13 -16.56 7.15
C LEU A 44 -10.82 -15.07 7.01
N ALA A 45 -10.30 -14.43 8.06
CA ALA A 45 -9.90 -13.04 8.04
C ALA A 45 -8.80 -12.80 6.97
N LYS A 46 -7.83 -13.70 6.84
CA LYS A 46 -6.79 -13.63 5.82
C LYS A 46 -7.33 -13.85 4.41
N SER A 47 -8.32 -14.74 4.24
CA SER A 47 -9.01 -14.94 2.97
C SER A 47 -9.73 -13.67 2.49
N ILE A 48 -10.37 -12.94 3.42
CA ILE A 48 -10.99 -11.65 3.13
C ILE A 48 -9.93 -10.64 2.66
N TYR A 49 -8.79 -10.58 3.34
CA TYR A 49 -7.67 -9.72 2.93
C TYR A 49 -7.27 -9.99 1.46
N TYR A 50 -7.01 -11.25 1.09
CA TYR A 50 -6.60 -11.58 -0.27
C TYR A 50 -7.69 -11.33 -1.30
N THR A 51 -8.95 -11.63 -0.96
CA THR A 51 -10.10 -11.38 -1.86
C THR A 51 -10.25 -9.88 -2.13
N VAL A 52 -10.23 -9.05 -1.09
CA VAL A 52 -10.35 -7.59 -1.24
C VAL A 52 -9.12 -7.02 -1.97
N SER A 53 -7.91 -7.51 -1.65
CA SER A 53 -6.69 -7.08 -2.34
C SER A 53 -6.77 -7.33 -3.85
N LEU A 54 -7.17 -8.54 -4.25
CA LEU A 54 -7.34 -8.90 -5.66
C LEU A 54 -8.37 -8.02 -6.37
N LEU A 55 -9.53 -7.79 -5.73
CA LEU A 55 -10.59 -6.97 -6.31
C LEU A 55 -10.23 -5.48 -6.38
N ALA A 56 -9.41 -5.01 -5.42
CA ALA A 56 -9.03 -3.61 -5.32
C ALA A 56 -7.81 -3.24 -6.18
N GLU A 57 -6.99 -4.19 -6.64
CA GLU A 57 -5.72 -3.93 -7.33
C GLU A 57 -5.91 -3.02 -8.56
N ILE A 58 -6.84 -3.36 -9.44
CA ILE A 58 -7.12 -2.56 -10.65
C ILE A 58 -7.81 -1.22 -10.30
N PRO A 59 -8.90 -1.19 -9.49
CA PRO A 59 -9.54 0.07 -9.12
C PRO A 59 -8.63 1.06 -8.40
N SER A 60 -7.72 0.58 -7.56
CA SER A 60 -6.81 1.46 -6.80
C SER A 60 -5.80 2.15 -7.70
N GLY A 61 -5.24 1.44 -8.69
CA GLY A 61 -4.34 2.03 -9.69
C GLY A 61 -5.04 3.13 -10.49
N MET A 62 -6.26 2.87 -10.98
CA MET A 62 -7.06 3.87 -11.68
C MET A 62 -7.38 5.08 -10.78
N ALA A 63 -7.76 4.84 -9.53
CA ALA A 63 -8.02 5.90 -8.56
C ALA A 63 -6.77 6.78 -8.34
N ALA A 64 -5.59 6.17 -8.24
CA ALA A 64 -4.33 6.89 -8.10
C ALA A 64 -4.02 7.77 -9.33
N ASP A 65 -4.29 7.28 -10.53
CA ASP A 65 -4.08 8.04 -11.77
C ASP A 65 -5.09 9.19 -11.94
N LEU A 66 -6.37 8.98 -11.56
CA LEU A 66 -7.43 9.98 -11.68
C LEU A 66 -7.39 11.04 -10.58
N PHE A 67 -7.26 10.64 -9.32
CA PHE A 67 -7.33 11.55 -8.17
C PHE A 67 -5.98 12.12 -7.75
N GLY A 68 -4.90 11.51 -8.17
CA GLY A 68 -3.53 11.86 -7.82
C GLY A 68 -2.87 10.82 -6.93
N ARG A 69 -1.62 10.54 -7.24
CA ARG A 69 -0.83 9.51 -6.55
C ARG A 69 -0.62 9.83 -5.07
N LYS A 70 -0.29 11.09 -4.76
CA LYS A 70 -0.17 11.55 -3.37
C LYS A 70 -1.46 11.32 -2.57
N ARG A 71 -2.63 11.65 -3.15
CA ARG A 71 -3.92 11.48 -2.46
C ARG A 71 -4.24 10.02 -2.22
N ALA A 72 -3.95 9.15 -3.19
CA ALA A 72 -4.12 7.71 -3.06
C ALA A 72 -3.23 7.14 -1.93
N LEU A 73 -1.95 7.56 -1.85
CA LEU A 73 -1.04 7.15 -0.79
C LEU A 73 -1.48 7.67 0.59
N VAL A 74 -1.96 8.92 0.69
CA VAL A 74 -2.50 9.46 1.96
C VAL A 74 -3.72 8.66 2.41
N LEU A 75 -4.64 8.34 1.48
CA LEU A 75 -5.80 7.50 1.80
C LEU A 75 -5.37 6.11 2.25
N GLY A 76 -4.41 5.49 1.56
CA GLY A 76 -3.82 4.21 1.97
C GLY A 76 -3.24 4.28 3.38
N GLY A 77 -2.48 5.33 3.69
CA GLY A 77 -1.94 5.56 5.03
C GLY A 77 -3.03 5.70 6.11
N VAL A 78 -4.10 6.43 5.84
CA VAL A 78 -5.23 6.53 6.78
C VAL A 78 -5.90 5.17 6.98
N LEU A 79 -6.08 4.37 5.93
CA LEU A 79 -6.67 3.04 6.03
C LEU A 79 -5.83 2.07 6.84
N VAL A 80 -4.49 2.10 6.71
CA VAL A 80 -3.63 1.23 7.52
C VAL A 80 -3.58 1.67 8.99
N VAL A 81 -3.65 2.96 9.28
CA VAL A 81 -3.81 3.44 10.66
C VAL A 81 -5.14 2.96 11.24
N ALA A 82 -6.24 3.08 10.50
CA ALA A 82 -7.55 2.57 10.91
C ALA A 82 -7.54 1.05 11.13
N TYR A 83 -6.89 0.29 10.25
CA TYR A 83 -6.65 -1.14 10.43
C TYR A 83 -5.98 -1.45 11.77
N ASN A 84 -4.86 -0.79 12.07
CA ASN A 84 -4.12 -1.03 13.31
C ASN A 84 -4.97 -0.71 14.56
N LEU A 85 -5.71 0.40 14.53
CA LEU A 85 -6.60 0.78 15.63
C LEU A 85 -7.75 -0.23 15.80
N LEU A 86 -8.39 -0.67 14.72
CA LEU A 86 -9.46 -1.66 14.79
C LEU A 86 -8.96 -2.99 15.35
N ILE A 87 -7.82 -3.49 14.89
CA ILE A 87 -7.25 -4.74 15.41
C ILE A 87 -6.85 -4.61 16.88
N ALA A 88 -6.28 -3.46 17.30
CA ALA A 88 -5.89 -3.23 18.69
C ALA A 88 -7.05 -3.46 19.67
N PHE A 89 -8.26 -3.10 19.26
CA PHE A 89 -9.47 -3.15 20.09
C PHE A 89 -10.54 -4.10 19.57
N ALA A 90 -10.22 -4.98 18.61
CA ALA A 90 -11.19 -5.89 17.98
C ALA A 90 -11.89 -6.80 19.01
N PRO A 91 -13.22 -6.68 19.23
CA PRO A 91 -13.94 -7.51 20.17
C PRO A 91 -14.39 -8.84 19.57
N ASN A 92 -14.45 -8.95 18.26
CA ASN A 92 -15.01 -10.11 17.56
C ASN A 92 -14.44 -10.27 16.14
N LEU A 93 -14.70 -11.41 15.51
CA LEU A 93 -14.25 -11.75 14.17
C LEU A 93 -14.70 -10.74 13.10
N PHE A 94 -15.91 -10.18 13.21
CA PHE A 94 -16.41 -9.23 12.23
C PHE A 94 -15.51 -7.98 12.14
N VAL A 95 -15.09 -7.44 13.29
CA VAL A 95 -14.19 -6.27 13.34
C VAL A 95 -12.82 -6.62 12.77
N ILE A 96 -12.32 -7.85 13.02
CA ILE A 96 -11.05 -8.32 12.43
C ILE A 96 -11.19 -8.41 10.91
N CYS A 97 -12.27 -8.99 10.39
CA CYS A 97 -12.52 -9.06 8.95
C CYS A 97 -12.62 -7.68 8.30
N LEU A 98 -13.30 -6.73 8.95
CA LEU A 98 -13.35 -5.34 8.49
C LEU A 98 -11.96 -4.70 8.46
N ALA A 99 -11.19 -4.88 9.53
CA ALA A 99 -9.82 -4.38 9.60
C ALA A 99 -8.94 -4.98 8.49
N MET A 100 -9.03 -6.28 8.23
CA MET A 100 -8.32 -6.95 7.14
C MET A 100 -8.71 -6.42 5.77
N ALA A 101 -9.99 -6.10 5.55
CA ALA A 101 -10.44 -5.45 4.31
C ALA A 101 -9.83 -4.05 4.14
N LEU A 102 -9.76 -3.23 5.21
CA LEU A 102 -9.11 -1.92 5.18
C LEU A 102 -7.61 -2.04 4.88
N ASN A 103 -6.93 -3.02 5.48
CA ASN A 103 -5.53 -3.28 5.21
C ASN A 103 -5.29 -3.68 3.74
N ALA A 104 -6.17 -4.52 3.18
CA ALA A 104 -6.11 -4.92 1.78
C ALA A 104 -6.28 -3.72 0.83
N LEU A 105 -7.26 -2.84 1.10
CA LEU A 105 -7.47 -1.60 0.36
C LEU A 105 -6.25 -0.66 0.46
N SER A 106 -5.67 -0.54 1.65
CA SER A 106 -4.44 0.22 1.85
C SER A 106 -3.31 -0.31 0.97
N ASN A 107 -3.05 -1.62 1.03
CA ASN A 107 -2.00 -2.24 0.21
C ASN A 107 -2.23 -2.05 -1.29
N ALA A 108 -3.47 -2.20 -1.77
CA ALA A 108 -3.81 -1.97 -3.17
C ALA A 108 -3.54 -0.51 -3.60
N LEU A 109 -3.80 0.47 -2.73
CA LEU A 109 -3.50 1.89 -2.99
C LEU A 109 -1.99 2.18 -3.00
N PHE A 110 -1.20 1.49 -2.19
CA PHE A 110 0.26 1.62 -2.20
C PHE A 110 0.90 0.89 -3.38
N SER A 111 0.32 -0.25 -3.80
CA SER A 111 0.84 -1.08 -4.89
C SER A 111 0.97 -0.26 -6.18
N GLY A 112 2.18 -0.23 -6.74
CA GLY A 112 2.47 0.52 -7.95
C GLY A 112 2.43 2.06 -7.82
N THR A 113 1.58 2.62 -6.95
CA THR A 113 1.42 4.07 -6.79
C THR A 113 2.66 4.72 -6.19
N SER A 114 3.30 4.08 -5.20
CA SER A 114 4.53 4.60 -4.57
C SER A 114 5.67 4.67 -5.59
N SER A 115 5.97 3.58 -6.28
CA SER A 115 7.00 3.51 -7.31
C SER A 115 6.76 4.49 -8.45
N ALA A 116 5.48 4.63 -8.86
CA ALA A 116 5.10 5.55 -9.91
C ALA A 116 5.25 7.02 -9.46
N LEU A 117 4.96 7.36 -8.19
CA LEU A 117 5.19 8.70 -7.64
C LEU A 117 6.68 9.03 -7.59
N THR A 118 7.52 8.08 -7.15
CA THR A 118 8.98 8.23 -7.14
C THR A 118 9.52 8.47 -8.56
N TYR A 119 9.11 7.63 -9.54
CA TYR A 119 9.51 7.79 -10.93
C TYR A 119 9.10 9.17 -11.51
N ASP A 120 7.84 9.57 -11.34
CA ASP A 120 7.36 10.86 -11.84
C ASP A 120 8.05 12.04 -11.16
N SER A 121 8.39 11.93 -9.88
CA SER A 121 9.15 12.95 -9.16
C SER A 121 10.54 13.15 -9.74
N LEU A 122 11.23 12.04 -10.07
CA LEU A 122 12.54 12.07 -10.72
C LEU A 122 12.44 12.61 -12.15
N LYS A 123 11.43 12.16 -12.90
CA LYS A 123 11.16 12.62 -14.27
C LYS A 123 10.90 14.12 -14.32
N GLN A 124 10.09 14.65 -13.42
CA GLN A 124 9.83 16.09 -13.33
C GLN A 124 11.10 16.90 -12.99
N ALA A 125 12.04 16.28 -12.29
CA ALA A 125 13.33 16.88 -11.95
C ALA A 125 14.42 16.68 -13.03
N GLY A 126 14.14 15.95 -14.13
CA GLY A 126 15.10 15.59 -15.17
C GLY A 126 16.19 14.62 -14.71
N ARG A 127 15.87 13.74 -13.76
CA ARG A 127 16.78 12.76 -13.14
C ARG A 127 16.24 11.32 -13.23
N GLU A 128 15.63 10.96 -14.33
CA GLU A 128 15.04 9.63 -14.55
C GLU A 128 16.07 8.50 -14.43
N GLN A 129 17.33 8.76 -14.83
CA GLN A 129 18.43 7.80 -14.74
C GLN A 129 18.74 7.35 -13.30
N ASP A 130 18.37 8.14 -12.31
CA ASP A 130 18.60 7.82 -10.90
C ASP A 130 17.53 6.88 -10.30
N TYR A 131 16.47 6.55 -11.07
CA TYR A 131 15.35 5.77 -10.57
C TYR A 131 15.77 4.42 -9.98
N ILE A 132 16.66 3.69 -10.64
CA ILE A 132 17.14 2.39 -10.17
C ILE A 132 17.84 2.53 -8.81
N GLN A 133 18.68 3.56 -8.66
CA GLN A 133 19.41 3.80 -7.41
C GLN A 133 18.45 4.21 -6.27
N VAL A 134 17.48 5.09 -6.57
CA VAL A 134 16.50 5.55 -5.59
C VAL A 134 15.60 4.39 -5.14
N SER A 135 15.09 3.59 -6.07
CA SER A 135 14.28 2.40 -5.76
C SER A 135 15.07 1.35 -4.97
N ALA A 136 16.37 1.16 -5.28
CA ALA A 136 17.22 0.29 -4.48
C ALA A 136 17.37 0.78 -3.04
N ASN A 137 17.49 2.10 -2.84
CA ASN A 137 17.56 2.69 -1.50
C ASN A 137 16.23 2.52 -0.74
N GLU A 138 15.06 2.76 -1.39
CA GLU A 138 13.73 2.53 -0.81
C GLU A 138 13.60 1.07 -0.34
N TYR A 139 13.99 0.12 -1.21
CA TYR A 139 13.95 -1.30 -0.89
C TYR A 139 14.89 -1.67 0.26
N GLN A 140 16.10 -1.12 0.31
CA GLN A 140 17.04 -1.35 1.41
C GLN A 140 16.50 -0.79 2.73
N ILE A 141 15.96 0.44 2.74
CA ILE A 141 15.36 1.05 3.93
C ILE A 141 14.24 0.15 4.45
N THR A 142 13.32 -0.27 3.58
CA THR A 142 12.20 -1.12 3.94
C THR A 142 12.66 -2.47 4.51
N ASN A 143 13.67 -3.13 3.91
CA ASN A 143 14.17 -4.40 4.40
C ASN A 143 14.87 -4.28 5.75
N VAL A 144 15.70 -3.26 5.94
CA VAL A 144 16.38 -3.02 7.22
C VAL A 144 15.35 -2.73 8.32
N THR A 145 14.37 -1.88 8.03
CA THR A 145 13.33 -1.54 9.01
C THR A 145 12.39 -2.70 9.30
N ASN A 146 12.06 -3.56 8.31
CA ASN A 146 11.34 -4.81 8.53
C ASN A 146 12.12 -5.76 9.46
N ALA A 147 13.43 -5.91 9.25
CA ALA A 147 14.26 -6.72 10.12
C ALA A 147 14.29 -6.17 11.56
N LEU A 148 14.44 -4.84 11.72
CA LEU A 148 14.34 -4.17 13.02
C LEU A 148 12.95 -4.35 13.65
N GLY A 149 11.89 -4.19 12.86
CA GLY A 149 10.51 -4.43 13.30
C GLY A 149 10.31 -5.85 13.82
N SER A 150 10.85 -6.85 13.13
CA SER A 150 10.76 -8.25 13.56
C SER A 150 11.45 -8.52 14.91
N LEU A 151 12.58 -7.85 15.17
CA LEU A 151 13.28 -7.96 16.47
C LEU A 151 12.44 -7.40 17.62
N THR A 152 11.58 -6.40 17.37
CA THR A 152 10.71 -5.85 18.40
C THR A 152 9.63 -6.83 18.87
N SER A 153 9.40 -7.93 18.14
CA SER A 153 8.47 -8.98 18.55
C SER A 153 8.80 -9.57 19.94
N LEU A 154 10.08 -9.50 20.36
CA LEU A 154 10.52 -9.89 21.69
C LEU A 154 9.90 -9.03 22.79
N LEU A 155 9.46 -7.81 22.47
CA LEU A 155 8.85 -6.87 23.43
C LEU A 155 7.35 -7.15 23.67
N HIS A 156 6.76 -8.19 23.03
CA HIS A 156 5.33 -8.48 23.17
C HIS A 156 4.91 -8.72 24.64
N LYS A 157 5.82 -9.27 25.46
CA LYS A 157 5.58 -9.48 26.91
C LYS A 157 5.36 -8.19 27.69
N PHE A 158 5.93 -7.08 27.22
CA PHE A 158 5.84 -5.77 27.89
C PHE A 158 4.72 -4.90 27.32
N LEU A 159 4.50 -4.92 26.02
CA LEU A 159 3.53 -4.06 25.34
C LEU A 159 2.13 -4.68 25.27
N GLY A 160 2.04 -5.99 25.35
CA GLY A 160 0.79 -6.72 25.14
C GLY A 160 0.27 -6.59 23.71
N PHE A 161 -0.85 -7.24 23.44
CA PHE A 161 -1.44 -7.30 22.10
C PHE A 161 -1.82 -5.91 21.55
N SER A 162 -2.61 -5.15 22.30
CA SER A 162 -3.08 -3.83 21.88
C SER A 162 -1.93 -2.83 21.74
N GLY A 163 -0.93 -2.90 22.62
CA GLY A 163 0.23 -2.03 22.59
C GLY A 163 1.04 -2.13 21.29
N PHE A 164 1.18 -3.34 20.74
CA PHE A 164 1.85 -3.56 19.45
C PHE A 164 1.13 -2.83 18.31
N TYR A 165 -0.18 -2.99 18.21
CA TYR A 165 -0.96 -2.35 17.15
C TYR A 165 -1.05 -0.84 17.33
N LEU A 166 -1.10 -0.34 18.57
CA LEU A 166 -1.05 1.10 18.84
C LEU A 166 0.30 1.70 18.44
N LEU A 167 1.40 1.00 18.72
CA LEU A 167 2.74 1.44 18.29
C LEU A 167 2.85 1.41 16.76
N SER A 168 2.35 0.37 16.10
CA SER A 168 2.25 0.32 14.63
C SER A 168 1.42 1.47 14.08
N ALA A 169 0.27 1.77 14.68
CA ALA A 169 -0.56 2.90 14.27
C ALA A 169 0.18 4.24 14.41
N ALA A 170 1.01 4.40 15.44
CA ALA A 170 1.84 5.59 15.61
C ALA A 170 2.90 5.71 14.50
N PHE A 171 3.60 4.64 14.15
CA PHE A 171 4.58 4.64 13.06
C PHE A 171 3.92 4.91 11.70
N GLU A 172 2.81 4.27 11.40
CA GLU A 172 2.04 4.50 10.18
C GLU A 172 1.47 5.94 10.12
N SER A 173 1.12 6.52 11.25
CA SER A 173 0.69 7.92 11.32
C SER A 173 1.83 8.87 10.96
N ILE A 174 3.07 8.61 11.43
CA ILE A 174 4.25 9.40 11.07
C ILE A 174 4.56 9.24 9.58
N SER A 175 4.52 8.01 9.05
CA SER A 175 4.66 7.74 7.62
C SER A 175 3.62 8.52 6.79
N THR A 176 2.35 8.42 7.17
CA THR A 176 1.26 9.14 6.50
C THR A 176 1.46 10.66 6.53
N LEU A 177 1.92 11.22 7.66
CA LEU A 177 2.27 12.64 7.77
C LEU A 177 3.42 13.03 6.83
N ALA A 178 4.44 12.17 6.67
CA ALA A 178 5.50 12.40 5.70
C ALA A 178 4.95 12.41 4.26
N ILE A 179 4.05 11.47 3.92
CA ILE A 179 3.37 11.42 2.61
C ILE A 179 2.54 12.69 2.36
N THR A 180 1.88 13.26 3.37
CA THR A 180 1.12 14.52 3.19
C THR A 180 2.00 15.70 2.81
N ARG A 181 3.30 15.66 3.12
CA ARG A 181 4.28 16.71 2.77
C ARG A 181 4.89 16.56 1.38
N LEU A 182 4.62 15.44 0.69
CA LEU A 182 5.01 15.26 -0.71
C LEU A 182 4.32 16.28 -1.61
N GLU A 183 4.95 16.61 -2.71
CA GLU A 183 4.33 17.35 -3.79
C GLU A 183 3.81 16.36 -4.85
N GLU A 184 2.63 16.62 -5.42
CA GLU A 184 2.09 15.80 -6.50
C GLU A 184 2.87 16.11 -7.78
N PRO A 185 3.60 15.13 -8.38
CA PRO A 185 4.30 15.37 -9.63
C PRO A 185 3.32 15.49 -10.79
N ILE A 186 3.63 16.38 -11.74
CA ILE A 186 2.84 16.61 -12.95
C ILE A 186 3.77 16.37 -14.15
N VAL A 187 3.63 15.23 -14.80
CA VAL A 187 4.51 14.80 -15.89
C VAL A 187 3.73 14.58 -17.19
N THR A 188 2.42 14.27 -17.11
CA THR A 188 1.58 14.00 -18.27
C THR A 188 0.42 15.01 -18.37
N GLU A 189 -0.13 15.21 -19.60
CA GLU A 189 -1.32 16.03 -19.81
C GLU A 189 -2.53 15.50 -19.03
N THR A 190 -2.67 14.20 -18.90
CA THR A 190 -3.72 13.56 -18.09
C THR A 190 -3.60 13.94 -16.61
N GLN A 191 -2.38 14.04 -16.08
CA GLN A 191 -2.15 14.50 -14.72
C GLN A 191 -2.44 16.02 -14.57
N ALA A 192 -2.18 16.82 -15.60
CA ALA A 192 -2.49 18.25 -15.59
C ALA A 192 -4.00 18.52 -15.68
N SER A 193 -4.74 17.69 -16.40
CA SER A 193 -6.20 17.84 -16.61
C SER A 193 -7.09 17.17 -15.55
N ARG A 194 -6.52 16.58 -14.49
CA ARG A 194 -7.23 15.87 -13.40
C ARG A 194 -8.43 16.60 -12.79
N LYS A 195 -8.47 17.93 -12.87
CA LYS A 195 -9.59 18.74 -12.35
C LYS A 195 -10.88 18.60 -13.16
N GLN A 196 -10.85 17.96 -14.32
CA GLN A 196 -11.98 17.93 -15.27
C GLN A 196 -12.76 16.61 -15.29
N HIS A 197 -12.30 15.54 -14.59
CA HIS A 197 -12.97 14.25 -14.60
C HIS A 197 -13.88 14.08 -13.38
N PRO A 198 -15.20 14.01 -13.54
CA PRO A 198 -16.12 13.74 -12.44
C PRO A 198 -16.06 12.26 -12.02
N LEU A 199 -16.23 11.99 -10.72
CA LEU A 199 -16.35 10.67 -10.12
C LEU A 199 -17.33 9.73 -10.85
N ARG A 200 -18.27 10.31 -11.60
CA ARG A 200 -19.32 9.59 -12.34
C ARG A 200 -18.82 8.73 -13.49
N GLU A 201 -17.62 9.02 -14.00
CA GLU A 201 -17.03 8.30 -15.15
C GLU A 201 -16.19 7.08 -14.73
N LEU A 202 -15.87 6.93 -13.45
CA LEU A 202 -15.09 5.81 -12.94
C LEU A 202 -15.62 4.43 -13.33
N PRO A 203 -16.94 4.13 -13.21
CA PRO A 203 -17.45 2.80 -13.56
C PRO A 203 -17.31 2.48 -15.07
N ALA A 204 -17.49 3.49 -15.93
CA ALA A 204 -17.36 3.32 -17.37
C ALA A 204 -15.90 3.13 -17.78
N GLN A 205 -14.98 3.89 -17.22
CA GLN A 205 -13.53 3.74 -17.45
C GLN A 205 -13.01 2.40 -16.92
N PHE A 206 -13.51 1.95 -15.78
CA PHE A 206 -13.19 0.63 -15.22
C PHE A 206 -13.66 -0.51 -16.15
N ALA A 207 -14.90 -0.45 -16.62
CA ALA A 207 -15.41 -1.44 -17.55
C ALA A 207 -14.61 -1.47 -18.87
N GLN A 208 -14.23 -0.31 -19.37
CA GLN A 208 -13.41 -0.17 -20.57
C GLN A 208 -12.01 -0.75 -20.37
N LEU A 209 -11.37 -0.50 -19.24
CA LEU A 209 -10.04 -1.02 -18.90
C LEU A 209 -10.06 -2.55 -18.80
N ILE A 210 -11.08 -3.13 -18.16
CA ILE A 210 -11.27 -4.60 -18.13
C ILE A 210 -11.43 -5.16 -19.54
N GLN A 211 -12.24 -4.53 -20.38
CA GLN A 211 -12.43 -4.98 -21.76
C GLN A 211 -11.14 -4.92 -22.57
N ASP A 212 -10.38 -3.84 -22.43
CA ASP A 212 -9.11 -3.67 -23.14
C ASP A 212 -8.04 -4.66 -22.63
N SER A 213 -7.97 -4.89 -21.31
CA SER A 213 -7.09 -5.91 -20.71
C SER A 213 -7.44 -7.32 -21.19
N LEU A 214 -8.73 -7.68 -21.24
CA LEU A 214 -9.19 -8.96 -21.77
C LEU A 214 -8.91 -9.09 -23.28
N ARG A 215 -9.01 -7.99 -24.03
CA ARG A 215 -8.67 -7.97 -25.45
C ARG A 215 -7.18 -8.24 -25.65
N VAL A 216 -6.31 -7.60 -24.89
CA VAL A 216 -4.84 -7.82 -24.93
C VAL A 216 -4.49 -9.26 -24.57
N LEU A 217 -5.10 -9.82 -23.51
CA LEU A 217 -4.88 -11.22 -23.11
C LEU A 217 -5.32 -12.21 -24.21
N ARG A 218 -6.41 -11.91 -24.93
CA ARG A 218 -6.90 -12.73 -26.06
C ARG A 218 -6.01 -12.59 -27.29
N SER A 219 -5.48 -11.39 -27.55
CA SER A 219 -4.62 -11.13 -28.72
C SER A 219 -3.20 -11.63 -28.55
N CYS A 220 -2.71 -11.76 -27.30
CA CYS A 220 -1.35 -12.18 -26.97
C CYS A 220 -1.34 -13.35 -25.97
N PRO A 221 -1.57 -14.62 -26.42
CA PRO A 221 -1.59 -15.78 -25.53
C PRO A 221 -0.29 -16.03 -24.75
N SER A 222 0.83 -15.51 -25.25
CA SER A 222 2.13 -15.55 -24.56
C SER A 222 2.15 -14.75 -23.28
N VAL A 223 1.44 -13.61 -23.23
CA VAL A 223 1.32 -12.77 -22.03
C VAL A 223 0.50 -13.49 -20.96
N GLY A 224 -0.59 -14.15 -21.34
CA GLY A 224 -1.38 -14.96 -20.42
C GLY A 224 -0.59 -16.12 -19.81
N ARG A 225 0.28 -16.77 -20.58
CA ARG A 225 1.18 -17.84 -20.10
C ARG A 225 2.24 -17.30 -19.13
N LEU A 226 2.80 -16.13 -19.39
CA LEU A 226 3.77 -15.49 -18.49
C LEU A 226 3.13 -15.13 -17.15
N ILE A 227 1.91 -14.58 -17.17
CA ILE A 227 1.16 -14.25 -15.94
C ILE A 227 0.87 -15.52 -15.13
N LEU A 228 0.40 -16.60 -15.79
CA LEU A 228 0.13 -17.86 -15.13
C LEU A 228 1.41 -18.50 -14.57
N SER A 229 2.53 -18.45 -15.30
CA SER A 229 3.80 -19.00 -14.80
C SER A 229 4.34 -18.21 -13.60
N SER A 230 4.21 -16.88 -13.58
CA SER A 230 4.61 -16.07 -12.43
C SER A 230 3.74 -16.31 -11.20
N ALA A 231 2.43 -16.54 -11.38
CA ALA A 231 1.50 -16.83 -10.30
C ALA A 231 1.71 -18.23 -9.67
N VAL A 232 2.29 -19.18 -10.41
CA VAL A 232 2.60 -20.53 -9.91
C VAL A 232 3.94 -20.58 -9.13
N ILE A 233 4.85 -19.64 -9.40
CA ILE A 233 6.19 -19.56 -8.80
C ILE A 233 6.18 -18.70 -7.52
N SER A 234 5.15 -17.88 -7.33
CA SER A 234 4.95 -17.02 -6.16
C SER A 234 4.17 -17.72 -5.05
#